data_a638276e9fb441dfd3df747c52e20d2a
#
_entry.id   a638276e9fb441dfd3df747c52e20d2a
#
_cell.length_a   1.000
_cell.length_b   1.000
_cell.length_c   1.000
_cell.angle_alpha   90.00
_cell.angle_beta   90.00
_cell.angle_gamma   90.00
#
_symmetry.space_group_name_H-M   'P 1'
#
loop_
_entity.id
_entity.type
_entity.pdbx_description
1 polymer ?
#
loop_
_entity_poly.entity_id
_entity_poly.type
_entity_poly.pdbx_seq_one_letter_code
_entity_poly.pdbx_strand_id
1 'polypeptide(L)'
;NLFVKEVKEIMAATGVSKEEAEKQSTIQKEAQEMLFKWENGDPEVNALWRKMNGWVYDGFDITYNNLGISFDKTYYESQTYLLGKALVQGGLERGIFETHEDGSVWCNLSADGLDEKLLLRSDGTSVYMTQDLGTANQRYDEYQFDEHIYVVGNEQNYHFQVLKLILKKLGFEWSDSIYHMSYGMVELPEGKMKSREGTVVDADDLLEQMYSTAKETSLALGKIDNLTEEEQDKLFRMISLGALKYFIIKVDPKKTMLFDPKESIDFNGNTGPFIQYTHARIKSILRRAAAEGYQKRVIDSETVKNSTSETLLPKEIEIIKLLNTFPTIIKEAGDAHSPAVVANYAYELAKEFNQYYHDTPILREENQELLQYRLVLVETIAKILTKAMSILGIALPERM
;
A
#
# COMPACT_ATOMS: atom_id res chain seq x y z
N ASN A 1 9.92 22.25 20.02
CA ASN A 1 11.13 22.30 19.21
C ASN A 1 12.08 23.37 19.77
N LEU A 2 13.30 22.97 20.22
CA LEU A 2 14.28 23.84 20.86
C LEU A 2 14.73 24.97 19.92
N PHE A 3 14.97 24.68 18.66
CA PHE A 3 15.33 25.68 17.65
C PHE A 3 14.28 26.79 17.52
N VAL A 4 13.01 26.44 17.42
CA VAL A 4 11.92 27.44 17.33
C VAL A 4 11.85 28.32 18.60
N LYS A 5 12.15 27.72 19.77
CA LYS A 5 12.20 28.47 21.04
C LYS A 5 13.37 29.44 21.04
N GLU A 6 14.58 29.01 20.69
CA GLU A 6 15.78 29.85 20.60
C GLU A 6 15.56 31.01 19.62
N VAL A 7 15.01 30.74 18.41
CA VAL A 7 14.72 31.79 17.41
C VAL A 7 13.75 32.83 17.96
N LYS A 8 12.69 32.44 18.67
CA LYS A 8 11.75 33.37 19.31
C LYS A 8 12.41 34.18 20.40
N GLU A 9 13.30 33.61 21.21
CA GLU A 9 14.06 34.29 22.25
C GLU A 9 15.02 35.32 21.64
N ILE A 10 15.73 34.99 20.56
CA ILE A 10 16.60 35.93 19.84
C ILE A 10 15.78 37.08 19.25
N MET A 11 14.66 36.83 18.60
CA MET A 11 13.78 37.87 18.06
C MET A 11 13.27 38.79 19.16
N ALA A 12 12.88 38.24 20.30
CA ALA A 12 12.39 39.05 21.44
C ALA A 12 13.50 39.92 22.08
N ALA A 13 14.73 39.40 22.14
CA ALA A 13 15.85 40.07 22.74
C ALA A 13 16.48 41.18 21.85
N THR A 14 16.48 40.94 20.52
CA THR A 14 17.26 41.78 19.57
C THR A 14 16.37 42.59 18.60
N GLY A 15 15.10 42.23 18.46
CA GLY A 15 14.18 42.88 17.52
C GLY A 15 14.45 42.59 16.04
N VAL A 16 15.31 41.64 15.74
CA VAL A 16 15.66 41.23 14.34
C VAL A 16 14.54 40.44 13.69
N SER A 17 14.59 40.33 12.34
CA SER A 17 13.69 39.47 11.57
C SER A 17 13.88 37.99 11.92
N LYS A 18 12.90 37.17 11.60
CA LYS A 18 12.98 35.71 11.81
C LYS A 18 14.19 35.11 11.09
N GLU A 19 14.42 35.49 9.84
CA GLU A 19 15.55 35.01 9.03
C GLU A 19 16.92 35.36 9.65
N GLU A 20 17.00 36.53 10.24
CA GLU A 20 18.22 37.02 10.91
C GLU A 20 18.43 36.34 12.26
N ALA A 21 17.35 36.07 12.99
CA ALA A 21 17.39 35.28 14.22
C ALA A 21 17.77 33.83 13.97
N GLU A 22 17.28 33.23 12.90
CA GLU A 22 17.68 31.88 12.47
C GLU A 22 19.20 31.81 12.19
N LYS A 23 19.77 32.78 11.48
CA LYS A 23 21.22 32.87 11.25
C LYS A 23 22.05 33.07 12.53
N GLN A 24 21.48 33.67 13.54
CA GLN A 24 22.12 33.88 14.85
C GLN A 24 22.00 32.67 15.77
N SER A 25 21.06 31.77 15.51
CA SER A 25 20.82 30.57 16.32
C SER A 25 22.07 29.75 16.50
N THR A 26 22.37 29.35 17.73
CA THR A 26 23.47 28.46 18.09
C THR A 26 23.16 27.06 17.58
N ILE A 27 21.92 26.61 17.75
CA ILE A 27 21.45 25.28 17.28
C ILE A 27 21.60 25.14 15.75
N GLN A 28 21.30 26.21 15.01
CA GLN A 28 21.46 26.21 13.54
C GLN A 28 22.93 26.08 13.13
N LYS A 29 23.82 26.81 13.79
CA LYS A 29 25.28 26.77 13.53
C LYS A 29 25.85 25.39 13.86
N GLU A 30 25.50 24.83 15.02
CA GLU A 30 25.94 23.49 15.43
C GLU A 30 25.45 22.42 14.46
N ALA A 31 24.19 22.53 13.97
CA ALA A 31 23.65 21.60 12.97
C ALA A 31 24.39 21.71 11.63
N GLN A 32 24.74 22.91 11.19
CA GLN A 32 25.54 23.14 9.98
C GLN A 32 26.96 22.58 10.12
N GLU A 33 27.59 22.79 11.28
CA GLU A 33 28.91 22.20 11.56
C GLU A 33 28.85 20.68 11.59
N MET A 34 27.82 20.10 12.18
CA MET A 34 27.63 18.64 12.19
C MET A 34 27.43 18.08 10.78
N LEU A 35 26.65 18.76 9.91
CA LEU A 35 26.49 18.38 8.50
C LEU A 35 27.84 18.42 7.77
N PHE A 36 28.62 19.48 7.94
CA PHE A 36 29.96 19.60 7.35
C PHE A 36 30.89 18.47 7.81
N LYS A 37 30.90 18.15 9.10
CA LYS A 37 31.67 17.02 9.64
C LYS A 37 31.22 15.70 9.05
N TRP A 38 29.90 15.48 8.90
CA TRP A 38 29.36 14.27 8.30
C TRP A 38 29.80 14.12 6.84
N GLU A 39 29.70 15.18 6.03
CA GLU A 39 30.14 15.18 4.63
C GLU A 39 31.63 14.91 4.47
N ASN A 40 32.47 15.39 5.40
CA ASN A 40 33.91 15.17 5.41
C ASN A 40 34.34 13.82 6.07
N GLY A 41 33.37 12.97 6.41
CA GLY A 41 33.66 11.62 6.92
C GLY A 41 34.11 11.58 8.36
N ASP A 42 33.81 12.60 9.19
CA ASP A 42 34.15 12.61 10.62
C ASP A 42 33.65 11.32 11.28
N PRO A 43 34.52 10.52 11.95
CA PRO A 43 34.18 9.20 12.45
C PRO A 43 33.11 9.24 13.56
N GLU A 44 33.13 10.24 14.41
CA GLU A 44 32.20 10.34 15.56
C GLU A 44 30.81 10.73 15.08
N VAL A 45 30.69 11.74 14.20
CA VAL A 45 29.44 12.17 13.62
C VAL A 45 28.82 11.09 12.77
N ASN A 46 29.65 10.39 11.95
CA ASN A 46 29.18 9.27 11.14
C ASN A 46 28.74 8.06 11.98
N ALA A 47 29.40 7.79 13.11
CA ALA A 47 28.99 6.74 14.04
C ALA A 47 27.64 7.07 14.69
N LEU A 48 27.46 8.32 15.13
CA LEU A 48 26.19 8.78 15.68
C LEU A 48 25.04 8.69 14.64
N TRP A 49 25.29 9.17 13.42
CA TRP A 49 24.33 9.11 12.32
C TRP A 49 23.90 7.66 12.01
N ARG A 50 24.86 6.73 11.90
CA ARG A 50 24.56 5.30 11.68
C ARG A 50 23.75 4.70 12.82
N LYS A 51 24.08 5.04 14.06
CA LYS A 51 23.35 4.56 15.24
C LYS A 51 21.90 5.04 15.25
N MET A 52 21.66 6.32 14.96
CA MET A 52 20.31 6.89 14.91
C MET A 52 19.49 6.28 13.76
N ASN A 53 20.09 6.14 12.56
CA ASN A 53 19.42 5.48 11.44
C ASN A 53 19.13 4.00 11.74
N GLY A 54 20.02 3.30 12.43
CA GLY A 54 19.77 1.94 12.87
C GLY A 54 18.50 1.80 13.69
N TRP A 55 18.28 2.69 14.65
CA TRP A 55 17.03 2.70 15.43
C TRP A 55 15.78 2.93 14.57
N VAL A 56 15.88 3.80 13.57
CA VAL A 56 14.77 4.06 12.64
C VAL A 56 14.49 2.84 11.77
N TYR A 57 15.53 2.17 11.27
CA TYR A 57 15.38 0.97 10.45
C TYR A 57 14.78 -0.19 11.26
N ASP A 58 15.24 -0.40 12.50
CA ASP A 58 14.65 -1.40 13.41
C ASP A 58 13.15 -1.13 13.63
N GLY A 59 12.76 0.14 13.80
CA GLY A 59 11.36 0.55 13.92
C GLY A 59 10.56 0.30 12.62
N PHE A 60 11.10 0.63 11.46
CA PHE A 60 10.46 0.34 10.17
C PHE A 60 10.26 -1.15 9.95
N ASP A 61 11.24 -1.98 10.30
CA ASP A 61 11.14 -3.43 10.15
C ASP A 61 10.01 -4.00 11.01
N ILE A 62 9.84 -3.50 12.25
CA ILE A 62 8.72 -3.88 13.11
C ILE A 62 7.37 -3.51 12.47
N THR A 63 7.23 -2.27 11.98
CA THR A 63 5.99 -1.79 11.37
C THR A 63 5.68 -2.56 10.08
N TYR A 64 6.67 -2.79 9.21
CA TYR A 64 6.49 -3.57 7.98
C TYR A 64 6.09 -5.02 8.28
N ASN A 65 6.73 -5.66 9.25
CA ASN A 65 6.38 -7.01 9.68
C ASN A 65 4.93 -7.08 10.21
N ASN A 66 4.52 -6.10 11.02
CA ASN A 66 3.15 -6.00 11.53
C ASN A 66 2.13 -5.83 10.40
N LEU A 67 2.48 -5.08 9.36
CA LEU A 67 1.67 -4.92 8.15
C LEU A 67 1.74 -6.13 7.19
N GLY A 68 2.64 -7.10 7.42
CA GLY A 68 2.87 -8.23 6.53
C GLY A 68 3.47 -7.79 5.19
N ILE A 69 4.37 -6.80 5.20
CA ILE A 69 5.09 -6.26 4.05
C ILE A 69 6.53 -6.75 4.09
N SER A 70 7.06 -7.15 2.94
CA SER A 70 8.46 -7.49 2.74
C SER A 70 9.00 -6.87 1.46
N PHE A 71 10.31 -6.70 1.37
CA PHE A 71 11.00 -6.12 0.22
C PHE A 71 12.10 -7.04 -0.27
N ASP A 72 12.22 -7.20 -1.57
CA ASP A 72 13.32 -7.95 -2.20
C ASP A 72 14.63 -7.17 -2.11
N LYS A 73 14.57 -5.83 -2.15
CA LYS A 73 15.73 -4.94 -2.08
C LYS A 73 15.38 -3.59 -1.48
N THR A 74 16.26 -3.07 -0.64
CA THR A 74 16.19 -1.72 -0.08
C THR A 74 17.31 -0.85 -0.67
N TYR A 75 16.97 0.36 -1.14
CA TYR A 75 17.93 1.37 -1.59
C TYR A 75 18.00 2.48 -0.55
N TYR A 76 19.21 2.80 -0.12
CA TYR A 76 19.46 3.87 0.84
C TYR A 76 19.92 5.13 0.12
N GLU A 77 19.33 6.26 0.42
CA GLU A 77 19.66 7.55 -0.21
C GLU A 77 21.16 7.87 -0.07
N SER A 78 21.77 7.53 1.07
CA SER A 78 23.22 7.68 1.29
C SER A 78 24.10 6.93 0.29
N GLN A 79 23.56 5.95 -0.43
CA GLN A 79 24.27 5.17 -1.46
C GLN A 79 23.91 5.63 -2.88
N THR A 80 22.74 6.24 -3.06
CA THR A 80 22.20 6.56 -4.39
C THR A 80 22.34 8.03 -4.77
N TYR A 81 22.53 8.95 -3.82
CA TYR A 81 22.48 10.39 -4.03
C TYR A 81 23.55 10.92 -5.02
N LEU A 82 24.64 10.19 -5.22
CA LEU A 82 25.69 10.58 -6.17
C LEU A 82 25.49 10.02 -7.58
N LEU A 83 24.65 9.01 -7.77
CA LEU A 83 24.52 8.26 -9.03
C LEU A 83 24.09 9.14 -10.22
N GLY A 84 23.27 10.15 -9.97
CA GLY A 84 22.75 11.01 -11.02
C GLY A 84 23.76 12.03 -11.57
N LYS A 85 24.84 12.36 -10.84
CA LYS A 85 25.81 13.37 -11.28
C LYS A 85 26.50 12.99 -12.60
N ALA A 86 26.85 11.71 -12.77
CA ALA A 86 27.46 11.23 -14.00
C ALA A 86 26.52 11.35 -15.20
N LEU A 87 25.22 11.10 -15.00
CA LEU A 87 24.20 11.27 -16.04
C LEU A 87 24.03 12.75 -16.42
N VAL A 88 24.05 13.65 -15.44
CA VAL A 88 23.96 15.10 -15.70
C VAL A 88 25.19 15.58 -16.44
N GLN A 89 26.39 15.13 -16.07
CA GLN A 89 27.63 15.48 -16.78
C GLN A 89 27.61 14.98 -18.24
N GLY A 90 27.20 13.73 -18.48
CA GLY A 90 27.03 13.18 -19.82
C GLY A 90 25.97 13.92 -20.65
N GLY A 91 24.94 14.45 -20.01
CA GLY A 91 23.93 15.31 -20.64
C GLY A 91 24.46 16.67 -21.04
N LEU A 92 25.31 17.29 -20.22
CA LEU A 92 26.03 18.52 -20.55
C LEU A 92 26.97 18.35 -21.76
N GLU A 93 27.78 17.29 -21.76
CA GLU A 93 28.70 16.99 -22.84
C GLU A 93 28.00 16.78 -24.20
N ARG A 94 26.75 16.31 -24.15
CA ARG A 94 25.89 16.11 -25.34
C ARG A 94 25.06 17.34 -25.72
N GLY A 95 25.15 18.44 -24.94
CA GLY A 95 24.32 19.63 -25.15
C GLY A 95 22.82 19.45 -24.88
N ILE A 96 22.46 18.47 -24.05
CA ILE A 96 21.08 18.23 -23.63
C ILE A 96 20.72 19.13 -22.46
N PHE A 97 21.68 19.44 -21.60
CA PHE A 97 21.56 20.32 -20.45
C PHE A 97 22.39 21.58 -20.63
N GLU A 98 22.04 22.62 -19.90
CA GLU A 98 22.67 23.94 -20.01
C GLU A 98 23.22 24.36 -18.65
N THR A 99 24.38 25.05 -18.65
CA THR A 99 24.94 25.67 -17.47
C THR A 99 24.56 27.15 -17.45
N HIS A 100 23.93 27.62 -16.36
CA HIS A 100 23.59 29.03 -16.14
C HIS A 100 24.81 29.83 -15.66
N GLU A 101 24.68 31.16 -15.67
CA GLU A 101 25.78 32.09 -15.32
C GLU A 101 26.30 31.90 -13.89
N ASP A 102 25.45 31.41 -12.97
CA ASP A 102 25.80 31.07 -11.59
C ASP A 102 26.49 29.71 -11.41
N GLY A 103 26.68 28.97 -12.50
CA GLY A 103 27.28 27.63 -12.52
C GLY A 103 26.27 26.48 -12.26
N SER A 104 25.00 26.77 -12.03
CA SER A 104 23.96 25.75 -11.88
C SER A 104 23.62 25.08 -13.22
N VAL A 105 23.19 23.80 -13.17
CA VAL A 105 22.87 23.02 -14.36
C VAL A 105 21.37 22.79 -14.46
N TRP A 106 20.81 23.08 -15.64
CA TRP A 106 19.38 23.05 -15.90
C TRP A 106 19.04 22.20 -17.13
N CYS A 107 17.86 21.62 -17.13
CA CYS A 107 17.24 21.00 -18.28
C CYS A 107 16.08 21.87 -18.76
N ASN A 108 16.17 22.34 -20.00
CA ASN A 108 15.08 23.09 -20.63
C ASN A 108 13.98 22.14 -21.12
N LEU A 109 12.77 22.32 -20.60
CA LEU A 109 11.58 21.54 -20.92
C LEU A 109 10.49 22.39 -21.60
N SER A 110 10.80 23.61 -22.04
CA SER A 110 9.83 24.55 -22.64
C SER A 110 9.16 23.98 -23.88
N ALA A 111 9.87 23.18 -24.68
CA ALA A 111 9.32 22.51 -25.84
C ALA A 111 8.25 21.45 -25.47
N ASP A 112 8.32 20.93 -24.23
CA ASP A 112 7.37 19.96 -23.68
C ASP A 112 6.25 20.65 -22.88
N GLY A 113 6.20 22.00 -22.88
CA GLY A 113 5.21 22.80 -22.17
C GLY A 113 5.43 22.89 -20.65
N LEU A 114 6.67 22.64 -20.19
CA LEU A 114 7.05 22.68 -18.80
C LEU A 114 8.16 23.72 -18.56
N ASP A 115 8.32 24.12 -17.30
CA ASP A 115 9.40 25.01 -16.89
C ASP A 115 10.76 24.31 -16.91
N GLU A 116 11.83 25.10 -16.96
CA GLU A 116 13.18 24.59 -16.79
C GLU A 116 13.35 23.88 -15.45
N LYS A 117 14.13 22.80 -15.44
CA LYS A 117 14.36 22.00 -14.24
C LYS A 117 15.80 22.03 -13.80
N LEU A 118 16.02 22.50 -12.56
CA LEU A 118 17.33 22.44 -11.91
C LEU A 118 17.76 20.99 -11.69
N LEU A 119 18.99 20.68 -12.07
CA LEU A 119 19.64 19.37 -11.90
C LEU A 119 20.82 19.43 -10.92
N LEU A 120 21.68 20.44 -11.03
CA LEU A 120 22.74 20.69 -10.05
C LEU A 120 22.70 22.15 -9.61
N ARG A 121 22.93 22.38 -8.32
CA ARG A 121 23.09 23.74 -7.80
C ARG A 121 24.42 24.34 -8.24
N SER A 122 24.59 25.65 -8.03
CA SER A 122 25.81 26.40 -8.35
C SER A 122 27.08 25.86 -7.66
N ASP A 123 26.93 25.23 -6.52
CA ASP A 123 28.01 24.54 -5.78
C ASP A 123 28.27 23.10 -6.26
N GLY A 124 27.57 22.65 -7.31
CA GLY A 124 27.66 21.32 -7.87
C GLY A 124 26.95 20.22 -7.05
N THR A 125 26.16 20.60 -6.03
CA THR A 125 25.36 19.64 -5.26
C THR A 125 24.12 19.17 -6.00
N SER A 126 23.76 17.90 -5.80
CA SER A 126 22.59 17.28 -6.41
C SER A 126 21.28 17.80 -5.80
N VAL A 127 20.23 17.79 -6.61
CA VAL A 127 18.85 17.96 -6.16
C VAL A 127 18.11 16.60 -6.24
N TYR A 128 16.90 16.51 -5.68
CA TYR A 128 16.11 15.27 -5.73
C TYR A 128 15.97 14.69 -7.15
N MET A 129 15.75 15.53 -8.15
CA MET A 129 15.66 15.08 -9.55
C MET A 129 16.92 14.34 -10.00
N THR A 130 18.11 14.84 -9.67
CA THR A 130 19.38 14.21 -10.01
C THR A 130 19.52 12.83 -9.36
N GLN A 131 19.13 12.71 -8.10
CA GLN A 131 19.16 11.46 -7.36
C GLN A 131 18.22 10.43 -8.01
N ASP A 132 17.01 10.85 -8.37
CA ASP A 132 16.01 9.98 -8.99
C ASP A 132 16.42 9.51 -10.40
N LEU A 133 17.06 10.37 -11.18
CA LEU A 133 17.66 9.98 -12.47
C LEU A 133 18.67 8.84 -12.28
N GLY A 134 19.59 8.99 -11.33
CA GLY A 134 20.60 7.98 -11.03
C GLY A 134 20.00 6.68 -10.52
N THR A 135 19.04 6.78 -9.60
CA THR A 135 18.38 5.61 -9.01
C THR A 135 17.51 4.85 -10.02
N ALA A 136 16.82 5.57 -10.90
CA ALA A 136 16.01 4.94 -11.96
C ALA A 136 16.92 4.17 -12.93
N ASN A 137 18.05 4.76 -13.33
CA ASN A 137 19.02 4.08 -14.20
C ASN A 137 19.63 2.86 -13.53
N GLN A 138 20.05 2.96 -12.26
CA GLN A 138 20.56 1.82 -11.50
C GLN A 138 19.56 0.67 -11.44
N ARG A 139 18.28 0.96 -11.20
CA ARG A 139 17.22 -0.06 -11.15
C ARG A 139 17.02 -0.73 -12.51
N TYR A 140 17.07 0.03 -13.60
CA TYR A 140 17.01 -0.55 -14.93
C TYR A 140 18.20 -1.46 -15.22
N ASP A 141 19.42 -1.03 -14.89
CA ASP A 141 20.64 -1.84 -15.07
C ASP A 141 20.58 -3.16 -14.27
N GLU A 142 19.98 -3.13 -13.08
CA GLU A 142 19.87 -4.29 -12.21
C GLU A 142 18.75 -5.26 -12.63
N TYR A 143 17.59 -4.75 -13.06
CA TYR A 143 16.39 -5.57 -13.26
C TYR A 143 15.96 -5.71 -14.72
N GLN A 144 16.39 -4.83 -15.63
CA GLN A 144 15.97 -4.80 -17.04
C GLN A 144 14.43 -4.91 -17.13
N PHE A 145 13.73 -4.13 -16.32
CA PHE A 145 12.28 -4.22 -16.13
C PHE A 145 11.51 -3.87 -17.41
N ASP A 146 10.39 -4.53 -17.64
CA ASP A 146 9.40 -4.18 -18.67
C ASP A 146 8.54 -2.99 -18.22
N GLU A 147 8.28 -2.86 -16.92
CA GLU A 147 7.56 -1.75 -16.31
C GLU A 147 8.13 -1.44 -14.92
N HIS A 148 8.30 -0.14 -14.64
CA HIS A 148 8.71 0.37 -13.32
C HIS A 148 7.60 1.20 -12.70
N ILE A 149 6.95 0.65 -11.67
CA ILE A 149 5.83 1.30 -11.01
C ILE A 149 6.32 2.04 -9.75
N TYR A 150 6.19 3.37 -9.76
CA TYR A 150 6.40 4.20 -8.57
C TYR A 150 5.08 4.40 -7.85
N VAL A 151 4.96 3.89 -6.62
CA VAL A 151 3.79 4.09 -5.76
C VAL A 151 4.04 5.28 -4.86
N VAL A 152 3.57 6.45 -5.27
CA VAL A 152 3.85 7.73 -4.59
C VAL A 152 2.62 8.64 -4.64
N GLY A 153 2.47 9.54 -3.65
CA GLY A 153 1.35 10.47 -3.56
C GLY A 153 1.22 11.41 -4.77
N ASN A 154 0.00 11.83 -5.05
CA ASN A 154 -0.35 12.68 -6.19
C ASN A 154 0.33 14.05 -6.21
N GLU A 155 0.84 14.51 -5.08
CA GLU A 155 1.64 15.73 -4.98
C GLU A 155 2.93 15.66 -5.81
N GLN A 156 3.41 14.45 -6.16
CA GLN A 156 4.60 14.22 -6.95
C GLN A 156 4.32 13.99 -8.45
N ASN A 157 3.08 14.19 -8.93
CA ASN A 157 2.71 14.00 -10.35
C ASN A 157 3.65 14.75 -11.31
N TYR A 158 3.89 16.03 -11.02
CA TYR A 158 4.79 16.86 -11.81
C TYR A 158 6.24 16.34 -11.81
N HIS A 159 6.72 15.90 -10.65
CA HIS A 159 8.08 15.38 -10.51
C HIS A 159 8.30 14.13 -11.39
N PHE A 160 7.39 13.17 -11.39
CA PHE A 160 7.50 11.95 -12.21
C PHE A 160 7.31 12.22 -13.70
N GLN A 161 6.48 13.20 -14.07
CA GLN A 161 6.39 13.66 -15.46
C GLN A 161 7.72 14.21 -15.94
N VAL A 162 8.36 15.06 -15.15
CA VAL A 162 9.68 15.64 -15.45
C VAL A 162 10.76 14.57 -15.49
N LEU A 163 10.78 13.64 -14.52
CA LEU A 163 11.75 12.53 -14.47
C LEU A 163 11.73 11.72 -15.77
N LYS A 164 10.55 11.32 -16.22
CA LYS A 164 10.35 10.57 -17.45
C LYS A 164 10.84 11.33 -18.68
N LEU A 165 10.54 12.62 -18.78
CA LEU A 165 10.97 13.46 -19.89
C LEU A 165 12.49 13.65 -19.93
N ILE A 166 13.14 13.87 -18.80
CA ILE A 166 14.60 14.03 -18.74
C ILE A 166 15.29 12.72 -19.13
N LEU A 167 14.83 11.57 -18.63
CA LEU A 167 15.36 10.27 -19.03
C LEU A 167 15.21 10.04 -20.55
N LYS A 168 14.07 10.43 -21.13
CA LYS A 168 13.85 10.35 -22.57
C LYS A 168 14.80 11.25 -23.36
N LYS A 169 15.04 12.50 -22.91
CA LYS A 169 16.02 13.40 -23.52
C LYS A 169 17.44 12.86 -23.42
N LEU A 170 17.77 12.14 -22.35
CA LEU A 170 19.03 11.41 -22.20
C LEU A 170 19.13 10.17 -23.10
N GLY A 171 18.09 9.81 -23.84
CA GLY A 171 18.09 8.70 -24.79
C GLY A 171 17.80 7.34 -24.16
N PHE A 172 17.24 7.28 -22.97
CA PHE A 172 16.80 6.02 -22.34
C PHE A 172 15.45 5.60 -22.90
N GLU A 173 15.44 4.63 -23.81
CA GLU A 173 14.20 4.10 -24.43
C GLU A 173 13.23 3.52 -23.41
N TRP A 174 13.73 2.90 -22.33
CA TRP A 174 12.93 2.37 -21.23
C TRP A 174 12.22 3.44 -20.39
N SER A 175 12.50 4.73 -20.61
CA SER A 175 11.82 5.81 -19.86
C SER A 175 10.30 5.76 -20.02
N ASP A 176 9.80 5.26 -21.16
CA ASP A 176 8.35 5.11 -21.39
C ASP A 176 7.71 4.01 -20.54
N SER A 177 8.49 3.06 -20.01
CA SER A 177 8.06 2.01 -19.08
C SER A 177 7.91 2.48 -17.62
N ILE A 178 8.22 3.74 -17.32
CA ILE A 178 7.97 4.31 -16.00
C ILE A 178 6.49 4.66 -15.85
N TYR A 179 5.86 4.09 -14.84
CA TYR A 179 4.48 4.38 -14.46
C TYR A 179 4.43 4.96 -13.03
N HIS A 180 3.81 6.11 -12.87
CA HIS A 180 3.53 6.68 -11.56
C HIS A 180 2.13 6.25 -11.10
N MET A 181 2.08 5.26 -10.22
CA MET A 181 0.86 4.89 -9.51
C MET A 181 0.58 5.94 -8.43
N SER A 182 -0.01 7.04 -8.88
CA SER A 182 -0.35 8.18 -8.05
C SER A 182 -1.51 7.83 -7.12
N TYR A 183 -1.37 8.06 -5.82
CA TYR A 183 -2.48 7.89 -4.88
C TYR A 183 -2.91 9.21 -4.24
N GLY A 184 -4.22 9.30 -3.93
CA GLY A 184 -4.81 10.42 -3.22
C GLY A 184 -4.49 10.37 -1.73
N MET A 185 -4.74 11.48 -1.04
CA MET A 185 -4.50 11.56 0.40
C MET A 185 -5.51 10.73 1.18
N VAL A 186 -5.05 10.14 2.28
CA VAL A 186 -5.92 9.55 3.32
C VAL A 186 -6.07 10.59 4.42
N GLU A 187 -7.30 11.02 4.66
CA GLU A 187 -7.64 12.00 5.69
C GLU A 187 -8.34 11.28 6.85
N LEU A 188 -8.18 11.81 8.05
CA LEU A 188 -8.90 11.35 9.24
C LEU A 188 -10.07 12.28 9.55
N PRO A 189 -11.09 11.83 10.33
CA PRO A 189 -12.21 12.68 10.73
C PRO A 189 -11.79 14.01 11.40
N GLU A 190 -10.66 13.99 12.09
CA GLU A 190 -10.09 15.16 12.76
C GLU A 190 -9.39 16.14 11.79
N GLY A 191 -9.27 15.79 10.52
CA GLY A 191 -8.69 16.63 9.47
C GLY A 191 -7.40 16.11 8.86
N LYS A 192 -6.73 16.96 8.04
CA LYS A 192 -5.49 16.59 7.35
C LYS A 192 -4.34 16.42 8.33
N MET A 193 -3.60 15.34 8.18
CA MET A 193 -2.35 15.13 8.88
C MET A 193 -1.30 16.17 8.44
N LYS A 194 -0.79 16.95 9.38
CA LYS A 194 0.26 17.95 9.13
C LYS A 194 1.44 17.70 10.05
N SER A 195 2.51 17.14 9.53
CA SER A 195 3.73 16.84 10.28
C SER A 195 4.36 18.06 10.97
N ARG A 196 4.24 19.24 10.35
CA ARG A 196 4.78 20.50 10.92
C ARG A 196 3.96 21.06 12.09
N GLU A 197 2.70 20.68 12.22
CA GLU A 197 1.78 21.13 13.26
C GLU A 197 1.60 20.09 14.38
N GLY A 198 2.27 18.92 14.30
CA GLY A 198 2.21 17.87 15.32
C GLY A 198 0.91 17.04 15.29
N THR A 199 0.11 17.15 14.24
CA THR A 199 -1.11 16.37 14.02
C THR A 199 -0.84 15.20 13.06
N VAL A 200 0.18 14.41 13.37
CA VAL A 200 0.49 13.16 12.63
C VAL A 200 -0.08 12.01 13.40
N VAL A 201 -0.81 11.13 12.75
CA VAL A 201 -1.16 9.82 13.31
C VAL A 201 -0.05 8.86 12.93
N ASP A 202 0.61 8.30 13.93
CA ASP A 202 1.62 7.28 13.74
C ASP A 202 0.97 5.99 13.21
N ALA A 203 1.67 5.28 12.31
CA ALA A 203 1.15 4.04 11.75
C ALA A 203 0.97 2.96 12.83
N ASP A 204 1.87 2.91 13.80
CA ASP A 204 1.80 1.94 14.90
C ASP A 204 0.64 2.25 15.84
N ASP A 205 0.38 3.53 16.13
CA ASP A 205 -0.80 3.97 16.91
C ASP A 205 -2.11 3.61 16.20
N LEU A 206 -2.16 3.78 14.87
CA LEU A 206 -3.32 3.39 14.08
C LEU A 206 -3.54 1.88 14.10
N LEU A 207 -2.48 1.08 13.97
CA LEU A 207 -2.55 -0.38 14.04
C LEU A 207 -3.06 -0.86 15.41
N GLU A 208 -2.60 -0.25 16.50
CA GLU A 208 -3.06 -0.58 17.86
C GLU A 208 -4.52 -0.17 18.08
N GLN A 209 -4.94 0.99 17.59
CA GLN A 209 -6.33 1.41 17.63
C GLN A 209 -7.23 0.44 16.87
N MET A 210 -6.82 0.02 15.66
CA MET A 210 -7.54 -0.96 14.86
C MET A 210 -7.64 -2.32 15.56
N TYR A 211 -6.55 -2.77 16.18
CA TYR A 211 -6.54 -4.00 16.97
C TYR A 211 -7.51 -3.94 18.15
N SER A 212 -7.46 -2.87 18.94
CA SER A 212 -8.33 -2.68 20.08
C SER A 212 -9.82 -2.66 19.67
N THR A 213 -10.15 -1.95 18.60
CA THR A 213 -11.52 -1.89 18.06
C THR A 213 -11.99 -3.26 17.54
N ALA A 214 -11.13 -4.01 16.85
CA ALA A 214 -11.43 -5.36 16.37
C ALA A 214 -11.68 -6.34 17.53
N LYS A 215 -10.86 -6.24 18.58
CA LYS A 215 -10.99 -7.04 19.80
C LYS A 215 -12.33 -6.76 20.51
N GLU A 216 -12.64 -5.51 20.78
CA GLU A 216 -13.88 -5.09 21.43
C GLU A 216 -15.11 -5.57 20.64
N THR A 217 -15.13 -5.35 19.32
CA THR A 217 -16.23 -5.74 18.45
C THR A 217 -16.40 -7.26 18.40
N SER A 218 -15.30 -8.01 18.32
CA SER A 218 -15.33 -9.48 18.27
C SER A 218 -15.82 -10.09 19.60
N LEU A 219 -15.39 -9.54 20.73
CA LEU A 219 -15.86 -9.95 22.06
C LEU A 219 -17.35 -9.67 22.23
N ALA A 220 -17.84 -8.51 21.79
CA ALA A 220 -19.25 -8.15 21.86
C ALA A 220 -20.15 -9.10 21.03
N LEU A 221 -19.63 -9.70 19.96
CA LEU A 221 -20.35 -10.70 19.15
C LEU A 221 -20.42 -12.09 19.78
N GLY A 222 -19.60 -12.39 20.82
CA GLY A 222 -19.70 -13.59 21.66
C GLY A 222 -19.51 -14.93 20.94
N LYS A 223 -18.74 -14.98 19.84
CA LYS A 223 -18.56 -16.21 19.03
C LYS A 223 -17.18 -16.87 19.14
N ILE A 224 -16.33 -16.36 20.02
CA ILE A 224 -14.91 -16.74 20.13
C ILE A 224 -14.58 -17.56 21.40
N ASP A 225 -15.59 -17.93 22.19
CA ASP A 225 -15.42 -18.60 23.50
C ASP A 225 -14.70 -19.97 23.41
N ASN A 226 -14.65 -20.56 22.22
CA ASN A 226 -13.99 -21.86 21.97
C ASN A 226 -12.54 -21.72 21.46
N LEU A 227 -11.98 -20.50 21.42
CA LEU A 227 -10.61 -20.23 21.00
C LEU A 227 -9.71 -19.97 22.20
N THR A 228 -8.47 -20.44 22.15
CA THR A 228 -7.43 -20.06 23.12
C THR A 228 -7.11 -18.57 23.04
N GLU A 229 -6.52 -17.99 24.07
CA GLU A 229 -6.12 -16.58 24.07
C GLU A 229 -5.16 -16.26 22.90
N GLU A 230 -4.23 -17.18 22.56
CA GLU A 230 -3.34 -17.01 21.43
C GLU A 230 -4.09 -17.03 20.07
N GLU A 231 -5.08 -17.91 19.92
CA GLU A 231 -5.91 -17.97 18.72
C GLU A 231 -6.79 -16.71 18.59
N GLN A 232 -7.30 -16.22 19.72
CA GLN A 232 -8.07 -14.96 19.76
C GLN A 232 -7.18 -13.76 19.35
N ASP A 233 -5.96 -13.65 19.89
CA ASP A 233 -5.04 -12.56 19.53
C ASP A 233 -4.71 -12.59 18.03
N LYS A 234 -4.39 -13.75 17.47
CA LYS A 234 -4.17 -13.92 16.03
C LYS A 234 -5.39 -13.52 15.20
N LEU A 235 -6.59 -13.88 15.67
CA LEU A 235 -7.83 -13.52 14.99
C LEU A 235 -8.06 -12.01 15.02
N PHE A 236 -7.88 -11.34 16.17
CA PHE A 236 -8.05 -9.89 16.27
C PHE A 236 -7.06 -9.13 15.38
N ARG A 237 -5.80 -9.56 15.32
CA ARG A 237 -4.80 -9.00 14.38
C ARG A 237 -5.20 -9.21 12.92
N MET A 238 -5.71 -10.39 12.58
CA MET A 238 -6.17 -10.69 11.23
C MET A 238 -7.38 -9.83 10.83
N ILE A 239 -8.34 -9.62 11.72
CA ILE A 239 -9.51 -8.77 11.49
C ILE A 239 -9.09 -7.31 11.34
N SER A 240 -8.27 -6.80 12.26
CA SER A 240 -7.82 -5.40 12.25
C SER A 240 -7.05 -5.04 10.98
N LEU A 241 -6.08 -5.88 10.58
CA LEU A 241 -5.33 -5.69 9.34
C LEU A 241 -6.22 -5.84 8.10
N GLY A 242 -7.13 -6.80 8.11
CA GLY A 242 -8.09 -7.00 7.02
C GLY A 242 -9.02 -5.79 6.86
N ALA A 243 -9.50 -5.22 7.97
CA ALA A 243 -10.31 -4.02 7.97
C ALA A 243 -9.55 -2.81 7.42
N LEU A 244 -8.36 -2.54 7.96
CA LEU A 244 -7.50 -1.41 7.53
C LEU A 244 -7.17 -1.50 6.04
N LYS A 245 -6.56 -2.61 5.62
CA LYS A 245 -6.13 -2.79 4.23
C LYS A 245 -7.29 -2.71 3.27
N TYR A 246 -8.38 -3.43 3.55
CA TYR A 246 -9.54 -3.44 2.67
C TYR A 246 -10.16 -2.05 2.53
N PHE A 247 -10.32 -1.32 3.63
CA PHE A 247 -10.94 0.00 3.62
C PHE A 247 -10.16 0.98 2.74
N ILE A 248 -8.83 0.94 2.81
CA ILE A 248 -7.96 1.80 1.99
C ILE A 248 -8.03 1.41 0.51
N ILE A 249 -7.93 0.10 0.19
CA ILE A 249 -7.77 -0.35 -1.19
C ILE A 249 -9.09 -0.58 -1.95
N LYS A 250 -10.25 -0.59 -1.28
CA LYS A 250 -11.57 -0.70 -1.95
C LYS A 250 -11.92 0.54 -2.78
N VAL A 251 -11.26 1.66 -2.52
CA VAL A 251 -11.43 2.94 -3.23
C VAL A 251 -10.37 3.06 -4.32
N ASP A 252 -10.72 3.72 -5.43
CA ASP A 252 -9.76 4.04 -6.49
C ASP A 252 -8.55 4.76 -5.88
N PRO A 253 -7.32 4.27 -6.09
CA PRO A 253 -6.11 4.86 -5.50
C PRO A 253 -5.95 6.36 -5.76
N LYS A 254 -6.43 6.86 -6.90
CA LYS A 254 -6.31 8.29 -7.28
C LYS A 254 -7.22 9.23 -6.48
N LYS A 255 -8.18 8.69 -5.73
CA LYS A 255 -9.13 9.49 -4.95
C LYS A 255 -8.61 9.74 -3.55
N THR A 256 -8.82 10.96 -3.05
CA THR A 256 -8.72 11.27 -1.62
C THR A 256 -9.84 10.56 -0.88
N MET A 257 -9.54 9.98 0.26
CA MET A 257 -10.51 9.26 1.09
C MET A 257 -10.44 9.71 2.54
N LEU A 258 -11.60 9.64 3.20
CA LEU A 258 -11.70 9.75 4.65
C LEU A 258 -11.65 8.35 5.26
N PHE A 259 -10.71 8.10 6.16
CA PHE A 259 -10.58 6.84 6.87
C PHE A 259 -11.22 6.95 8.28
N ASP A 260 -12.23 6.14 8.54
CA ASP A 260 -12.85 5.99 9.86
C ASP A 260 -12.57 4.56 10.40
N PRO A 261 -11.82 4.43 11.51
CA PRO A 261 -11.52 3.14 12.12
C PRO A 261 -12.77 2.32 12.49
N LYS A 262 -13.83 2.97 12.98
CA LYS A 262 -15.06 2.28 13.41
C LYS A 262 -15.85 1.76 12.23
N GLU A 263 -15.98 2.58 11.17
CA GLU A 263 -16.69 2.18 9.95
C GLU A 263 -15.94 1.03 9.24
N SER A 264 -14.61 1.01 9.30
CA SER A 264 -13.79 -0.01 8.63
C SER A 264 -13.96 -1.42 9.23
N ILE A 265 -14.38 -1.54 10.50
CA ILE A 265 -14.56 -2.82 11.23
C ILE A 265 -16.02 -3.30 11.24
N ASP A 266 -16.93 -2.66 10.53
CA ASP A 266 -18.32 -3.12 10.44
C ASP A 266 -18.41 -4.49 9.73
N PHE A 267 -19.09 -5.45 10.40
CA PHE A 267 -19.32 -6.80 9.87
C PHE A 267 -20.49 -6.90 8.90
N ASN A 268 -21.26 -5.85 8.68
CA ASN A 268 -22.44 -5.83 7.81
C ASN A 268 -22.26 -4.94 6.58
N GLY A 269 -21.19 -4.12 6.55
CA GLY A 269 -20.93 -3.17 5.48
C GLY A 269 -20.00 -3.72 4.38
N ASN A 270 -19.62 -2.85 3.43
CA ASN A 270 -18.58 -3.14 2.45
C ASN A 270 -17.19 -3.02 3.11
N THR A 271 -16.81 -4.05 3.86
CA THR A 271 -15.61 -4.08 4.72
C THR A 271 -14.85 -5.40 4.60
N GLY A 272 -13.57 -5.39 5.00
CA GLY A 272 -12.76 -6.60 5.12
C GLY A 272 -13.38 -7.63 6.07
N PRO A 273 -13.80 -7.25 7.29
CA PRO A 273 -14.46 -8.15 8.23
C PRO A 273 -15.71 -8.83 7.71
N PHE A 274 -16.51 -8.17 6.88
CA PHE A 274 -17.66 -8.80 6.21
C PHE A 274 -17.24 -9.99 5.34
N ILE A 275 -16.18 -9.82 4.55
CA ILE A 275 -15.65 -10.88 3.68
C ILE A 275 -15.01 -11.99 4.52
N GLN A 276 -14.27 -11.62 5.57
CA GLN A 276 -13.64 -12.56 6.51
C GLN A 276 -14.69 -13.42 7.22
N TYR A 277 -15.76 -12.81 7.72
CA TYR A 277 -16.87 -13.52 8.35
C TYR A 277 -17.60 -14.44 7.37
N THR A 278 -17.79 -13.99 6.13
CA THR A 278 -18.39 -14.81 5.07
C THR A 278 -17.54 -16.06 4.79
N HIS A 279 -16.23 -15.91 4.69
CA HIS A 279 -15.31 -17.04 4.51
C HIS A 279 -15.37 -18.02 5.70
N ALA A 280 -15.30 -17.53 6.94
CA ALA A 280 -15.41 -18.36 8.14
C ALA A 280 -16.74 -19.12 8.21
N ARG A 281 -17.84 -18.50 7.76
CA ARG A 281 -19.16 -19.13 7.62
C ARG A 281 -19.11 -20.28 6.62
N ILE A 282 -18.54 -20.10 5.44
CA ILE A 282 -18.39 -21.17 4.45
C ILE A 282 -17.57 -22.32 5.04
N LYS A 283 -16.44 -22.03 5.68
CA LYS A 283 -15.61 -23.03 6.34
C LYS A 283 -16.36 -23.79 7.43
N SER A 284 -17.26 -23.12 8.17
CA SER A 284 -18.14 -23.78 9.16
C SER A 284 -19.12 -24.75 8.49
N ILE A 285 -19.72 -24.39 7.36
CA ILE A 285 -20.61 -25.28 6.59
C ILE A 285 -19.85 -26.52 6.15
N LEU A 286 -18.66 -26.36 5.57
CA LEU A 286 -17.84 -27.49 5.09
C LEU A 286 -17.38 -28.40 6.23
N ARG A 287 -17.02 -27.85 7.42
CA ARG A 287 -16.68 -28.66 8.61
C ARG A 287 -17.87 -29.46 9.12
N ARG A 288 -19.06 -28.86 9.14
CA ARG A 288 -20.29 -29.56 9.57
C ARG A 288 -20.64 -30.68 8.60
N ALA A 289 -20.57 -30.41 7.28
CA ALA A 289 -20.76 -31.44 6.27
C ALA A 289 -19.80 -32.63 6.48
N ALA A 290 -18.52 -32.36 6.70
CA ALA A 290 -17.54 -33.41 6.96
C ALA A 290 -17.83 -34.21 8.26
N ALA A 291 -18.29 -33.56 9.33
CA ALA A 291 -18.69 -34.18 10.60
C ALA A 291 -19.94 -35.06 10.43
N GLU A 292 -20.84 -34.73 9.52
CA GLU A 292 -22.03 -35.50 9.15
C GLU A 292 -21.72 -36.63 8.15
N GLY A 293 -20.43 -36.83 7.79
CA GLY A 293 -19.97 -37.92 6.95
C GLY A 293 -20.02 -37.64 5.45
N TYR A 294 -20.32 -36.43 5.02
CA TYR A 294 -20.26 -36.03 3.62
C TYR A 294 -18.80 -35.99 3.13
N GLN A 295 -18.45 -37.02 2.31
CA GLN A 295 -17.14 -37.04 1.68
C GLN A 295 -17.14 -36.23 0.37
N LYS A 296 -16.05 -35.49 0.18
CA LYS A 296 -15.84 -34.74 -1.04
C LYS A 296 -15.76 -35.65 -2.23
N ARG A 297 -16.69 -35.53 -3.17
CA ARG A 297 -16.61 -36.20 -4.48
C ARG A 297 -16.01 -35.23 -5.51
N VAL A 298 -15.16 -35.77 -6.37
CA VAL A 298 -14.73 -35.04 -7.57
C VAL A 298 -15.93 -35.00 -8.50
N ILE A 299 -16.44 -33.79 -8.75
CA ILE A 299 -17.49 -33.65 -9.79
C ILE A 299 -16.76 -33.63 -11.13
N ASP A 300 -16.91 -34.70 -11.89
CA ASP A 300 -16.38 -34.76 -13.24
C ASP A 300 -17.32 -34.07 -14.26
N SER A 301 -16.82 -33.88 -15.48
CA SER A 301 -17.58 -33.19 -16.53
C SER A 301 -18.85 -33.94 -16.96
N GLU A 302 -18.94 -35.24 -16.67
CA GLU A 302 -20.08 -36.09 -16.98
C GLU A 302 -21.19 -35.91 -15.96
N THR A 303 -20.84 -35.80 -14.67
CA THR A 303 -21.76 -35.46 -13.57
C THR A 303 -22.37 -34.08 -13.80
N VAL A 304 -21.56 -33.09 -14.24
CA VAL A 304 -22.05 -31.73 -14.58
C VAL A 304 -23.00 -31.72 -15.77
N LYS A 305 -22.75 -32.53 -16.79
CA LYS A 305 -23.62 -32.64 -17.99
C LYS A 305 -24.96 -33.29 -17.68
N ASN A 306 -25.00 -34.23 -16.75
CA ASN A 306 -26.21 -34.95 -16.36
C ASN A 306 -27.05 -34.15 -15.33
N SER A 307 -26.44 -33.16 -14.64
CA SER A 307 -27.17 -32.20 -13.84
C SER A 307 -27.74 -31.12 -14.77
N THR A 308 -28.94 -31.34 -15.27
CA THR A 308 -29.61 -30.41 -16.19
C THR A 308 -29.78 -29.07 -15.55
N SER A 309 -29.69 -28.00 -16.34
CA SER A 309 -29.91 -26.60 -15.92
C SER A 309 -31.25 -26.35 -15.25
N GLU A 310 -32.19 -27.27 -15.33
CA GLU A 310 -33.51 -27.24 -14.71
C GLU A 310 -33.50 -27.50 -13.19
N THR A 311 -32.37 -28.02 -12.63
CA THR A 311 -32.23 -28.31 -11.20
C THR A 311 -31.51 -27.20 -10.41
N LEU A 312 -30.81 -26.30 -11.10
CA LEU A 312 -30.06 -25.21 -10.45
C LEU A 312 -30.97 -24.01 -10.17
N LEU A 313 -30.80 -23.44 -8.99
CA LEU A 313 -31.46 -22.20 -8.64
C LEU A 313 -30.91 -21.02 -9.46
N PRO A 314 -31.73 -20.04 -9.84
CA PRO A 314 -31.22 -18.86 -10.55
C PRO A 314 -30.02 -18.21 -9.86
N LYS A 315 -30.02 -18.19 -8.53
CA LYS A 315 -28.94 -17.61 -7.70
C LYS A 315 -27.64 -18.41 -7.81
N GLU A 316 -27.73 -19.75 -7.92
CA GLU A 316 -26.55 -20.60 -8.14
C GLU A 316 -25.92 -20.32 -9.51
N ILE A 317 -26.75 -20.12 -10.52
CA ILE A 317 -26.30 -19.74 -11.87
C ILE A 317 -25.60 -18.37 -11.87
N GLU A 318 -26.16 -17.39 -11.15
CA GLU A 318 -25.53 -16.04 -10.99
C GLU A 318 -24.16 -16.14 -10.33
N ILE A 319 -24.04 -16.90 -9.25
CA ILE A 319 -22.77 -17.11 -8.54
C ILE A 319 -21.75 -17.81 -9.45
N ILE A 320 -22.15 -18.84 -10.23
CA ILE A 320 -21.24 -19.52 -11.16
C ILE A 320 -20.72 -18.55 -12.23
N LYS A 321 -21.60 -17.70 -12.79
CA LYS A 321 -21.20 -16.67 -13.74
C LYS A 321 -20.18 -15.72 -13.11
N LEU A 322 -20.44 -15.28 -11.87
CA LEU A 322 -19.53 -14.39 -11.14
C LEU A 322 -18.17 -15.07 -10.88
N LEU A 323 -18.16 -16.34 -10.47
CA LEU A 323 -16.91 -17.10 -10.31
C LEU A 323 -16.11 -17.20 -11.62
N ASN A 324 -16.81 -17.38 -12.75
CA ASN A 324 -16.16 -17.47 -14.06
C ASN A 324 -15.54 -16.16 -14.54
N THR A 325 -15.98 -15.00 -14.02
CA THR A 325 -15.36 -13.71 -14.37
C THR A 325 -14.04 -13.45 -13.66
N PHE A 326 -13.67 -14.20 -12.61
CA PHE A 326 -12.50 -13.93 -11.79
C PHE A 326 -11.19 -13.74 -12.58
N PRO A 327 -10.84 -14.57 -13.58
CA PRO A 327 -9.63 -14.36 -14.37
C PRO A 327 -9.63 -13.02 -15.13
N THR A 328 -10.80 -12.61 -15.64
CA THR A 328 -10.98 -11.32 -16.34
C THR A 328 -10.80 -10.16 -15.35
N ILE A 329 -11.38 -10.26 -14.16
CA ILE A 329 -11.24 -9.26 -13.09
C ILE A 329 -9.76 -9.06 -12.69
N ILE A 330 -9.00 -10.16 -12.58
CA ILE A 330 -7.56 -10.05 -12.27
C ILE A 330 -6.80 -9.33 -13.38
N LYS A 331 -7.11 -9.67 -14.64
CA LYS A 331 -6.49 -8.98 -15.78
C LYS A 331 -6.84 -7.49 -15.80
N GLU A 332 -8.11 -7.14 -15.64
CA GLU A 332 -8.57 -5.74 -15.59
C GLU A 332 -7.91 -4.95 -14.44
N ALA A 333 -7.80 -5.57 -13.27
CA ALA A 333 -7.13 -4.97 -12.12
C ALA A 333 -5.64 -4.69 -12.40
N GLY A 334 -4.95 -5.64 -13.04
CA GLY A 334 -3.55 -5.49 -13.45
C GLY A 334 -3.39 -4.39 -14.50
N ASP A 335 -4.16 -4.45 -15.59
CA ASP A 335 -4.08 -3.47 -16.68
C ASP A 335 -4.41 -2.03 -16.19
N ALA A 336 -5.31 -1.90 -15.21
CA ALA A 336 -5.69 -0.62 -14.63
C ALA A 336 -4.80 -0.16 -13.45
N HIS A 337 -3.88 -1.00 -12.98
CA HIS A 337 -3.10 -0.79 -11.74
C HIS A 337 -4.02 -0.45 -10.54
N SER A 338 -5.17 -1.12 -10.44
CA SER A 338 -6.20 -0.80 -9.44
C SER A 338 -6.59 -2.01 -8.60
N PRO A 339 -6.12 -2.11 -7.35
CA PRO A 339 -6.54 -3.16 -6.44
C PRO A 339 -8.04 -3.08 -6.07
N ALA A 340 -8.66 -1.91 -6.23
CA ALA A 340 -10.08 -1.71 -5.95
C ALA A 340 -10.99 -2.62 -6.80
N VAL A 341 -10.59 -2.97 -8.00
CA VAL A 341 -11.32 -3.90 -8.87
C VAL A 341 -11.46 -5.28 -8.21
N VAL A 342 -10.36 -5.81 -7.66
CA VAL A 342 -10.35 -7.10 -6.93
C VAL A 342 -11.11 -7.00 -5.62
N ALA A 343 -10.94 -5.90 -4.87
CA ALA A 343 -11.61 -5.69 -3.59
C ALA A 343 -13.15 -5.68 -3.76
N ASN A 344 -13.65 -4.92 -4.73
CA ASN A 344 -15.09 -4.83 -5.01
C ASN A 344 -15.65 -6.16 -5.53
N TYR A 345 -14.90 -6.90 -6.34
CA TYR A 345 -15.28 -8.24 -6.77
C TYR A 345 -15.41 -9.21 -5.57
N ALA A 346 -14.45 -9.20 -4.65
CA ALA A 346 -14.48 -10.06 -3.46
C ALA A 346 -15.71 -9.74 -2.57
N TYR A 347 -16.02 -8.46 -2.41
CA TYR A 347 -17.22 -8.05 -1.68
C TYR A 347 -18.51 -8.52 -2.35
N GLU A 348 -18.63 -8.33 -3.67
CA GLU A 348 -19.83 -8.75 -4.40
C GLU A 348 -20.01 -10.27 -4.32
N LEU A 349 -18.94 -11.06 -4.49
CA LEU A 349 -19.00 -12.52 -4.33
C LEU A 349 -19.41 -12.93 -2.91
N ALA A 350 -18.90 -12.27 -1.89
CA ALA A 350 -19.28 -12.52 -0.50
C ALA A 350 -20.75 -12.16 -0.21
N LYS A 351 -21.23 -11.04 -0.76
CA LYS A 351 -22.61 -10.57 -0.66
C LYS A 351 -23.59 -11.53 -1.33
N GLU A 352 -23.27 -11.94 -2.57
CA GLU A 352 -24.07 -12.90 -3.34
C GLU A 352 -24.16 -14.26 -2.62
N PHE A 353 -23.06 -14.75 -2.04
CA PHE A 353 -23.07 -15.94 -1.22
C PHE A 353 -23.93 -15.80 0.03
N ASN A 354 -23.84 -14.70 0.77
CA ASN A 354 -24.63 -14.49 1.98
C ASN A 354 -26.14 -14.48 1.68
N GLN A 355 -26.54 -13.89 0.56
CA GLN A 355 -27.91 -13.87 0.10
C GLN A 355 -28.38 -15.28 -0.28
N TYR A 356 -27.58 -16.02 -1.05
CA TYR A 356 -27.85 -17.43 -1.39
C TYR A 356 -27.99 -18.30 -0.14
N TYR A 357 -27.08 -18.17 0.83
CA TYR A 357 -27.10 -18.96 2.06
C TYR A 357 -28.30 -18.66 2.96
N HIS A 358 -28.77 -17.39 2.94
CA HIS A 358 -29.98 -17.02 3.69
C HIS A 358 -31.21 -17.74 3.15
N ASP A 359 -31.35 -17.81 1.83
CA ASP A 359 -32.54 -18.36 1.18
C ASP A 359 -32.46 -19.89 0.97
N THR A 360 -31.23 -20.46 1.00
CA THR A 360 -30.98 -21.86 0.69
C THR A 360 -30.21 -22.54 1.84
N PRO A 361 -30.89 -23.34 2.68
CA PRO A 361 -30.24 -24.09 3.76
C PRO A 361 -29.48 -25.30 3.20
N ILE A 362 -28.24 -25.11 2.78
CA ILE A 362 -27.40 -26.06 2.03
C ILE A 362 -27.39 -27.47 2.64
N LEU A 363 -27.15 -27.59 3.96
CA LEU A 363 -27.05 -28.90 4.63
C LEU A 363 -28.40 -29.60 4.87
N ARG A 364 -29.53 -28.94 4.57
CA ARG A 364 -30.87 -29.54 4.67
C ARG A 364 -31.37 -30.07 3.33
N GLU A 365 -30.54 -30.04 2.29
CA GLU A 365 -30.89 -30.60 0.98
C GLU A 365 -30.99 -32.14 1.07
N GLU A 366 -32.13 -32.68 0.69
CA GLU A 366 -32.41 -34.12 0.74
C GLU A 366 -31.82 -34.87 -0.46
N ASN A 367 -31.73 -34.18 -1.60
CA ASN A 367 -31.09 -34.73 -2.78
C ASN A 367 -29.58 -34.71 -2.62
N GLN A 368 -28.98 -35.90 -2.50
CA GLN A 368 -27.55 -36.08 -2.24
C GLN A 368 -26.65 -35.54 -3.36
N GLU A 369 -27.08 -35.63 -4.61
CA GLU A 369 -26.30 -35.12 -5.76
C GLU A 369 -26.30 -33.58 -5.74
N LEU A 370 -27.44 -32.96 -5.47
CA LEU A 370 -27.59 -31.52 -5.37
C LEU A 370 -26.83 -31.00 -4.14
N LEU A 371 -26.88 -31.71 -3.01
CA LEU A 371 -26.09 -31.36 -1.83
C LEU A 371 -24.59 -31.36 -2.12
N GLN A 372 -24.07 -32.41 -2.76
CA GLN A 372 -22.66 -32.49 -3.17
C GLN A 372 -22.27 -31.33 -4.10
N TYR A 373 -23.11 -31.03 -5.07
CA TYR A 373 -22.92 -29.91 -5.97
C TYR A 373 -22.84 -28.57 -5.19
N ARG A 374 -23.75 -28.33 -4.27
CA ARG A 374 -23.76 -27.13 -3.42
C ARG A 374 -22.52 -27.03 -2.53
N LEU A 375 -22.05 -28.15 -1.97
CA LEU A 375 -20.80 -28.20 -1.21
C LEU A 375 -19.58 -27.83 -2.05
N VAL A 376 -19.51 -28.30 -3.32
CA VAL A 376 -18.44 -27.91 -4.24
C VAL A 376 -18.55 -26.42 -4.62
N LEU A 377 -19.76 -25.92 -4.85
CA LEU A 377 -19.98 -24.51 -5.15
C LEU A 377 -19.47 -23.62 -4.01
N VAL A 378 -19.87 -23.90 -2.77
CA VAL A 378 -19.43 -23.07 -1.63
C VAL A 378 -17.92 -23.20 -1.36
N GLU A 379 -17.34 -24.38 -1.56
CA GLU A 379 -15.88 -24.55 -1.47
C GLU A 379 -15.16 -23.72 -2.53
N THR A 380 -15.69 -23.67 -3.74
CA THR A 380 -15.14 -22.87 -4.84
C THR A 380 -15.22 -21.38 -4.52
N ILE A 381 -16.34 -20.91 -3.94
CA ILE A 381 -16.48 -19.54 -3.46
C ILE A 381 -15.39 -19.21 -2.42
N ALA A 382 -15.19 -20.11 -1.43
CA ALA A 382 -14.14 -19.89 -0.41
C ALA A 382 -12.75 -19.81 -1.03
N LYS A 383 -12.43 -20.66 -2.01
CA LYS A 383 -11.13 -20.65 -2.72
C LYS A 383 -10.91 -19.35 -3.49
N ILE A 384 -11.92 -18.89 -4.21
CA ILE A 384 -11.84 -17.62 -4.96
C ILE A 384 -11.72 -16.43 -4.02
N LEU A 385 -12.52 -16.37 -2.95
CA LEU A 385 -12.39 -15.33 -1.91
C LEU A 385 -10.98 -15.34 -1.31
N THR A 386 -10.45 -16.52 -0.94
CA THR A 386 -9.10 -16.64 -0.40
C THR A 386 -8.07 -16.10 -1.40
N LYS A 387 -8.19 -16.47 -2.68
CA LYS A 387 -7.25 -16.00 -3.71
C LYS A 387 -7.36 -14.50 -3.95
N ALA A 388 -8.57 -13.96 -4.07
CA ALA A 388 -8.79 -12.53 -4.25
C ALA A 388 -8.22 -11.72 -3.08
N MET A 389 -8.53 -12.11 -1.84
CA MET A 389 -8.05 -11.41 -0.66
C MET A 389 -6.54 -11.57 -0.44
N SER A 390 -5.95 -12.72 -0.81
CA SER A 390 -4.50 -12.91 -0.72
C SER A 390 -3.72 -12.00 -1.67
N ILE A 391 -4.25 -11.71 -2.87
CA ILE A 391 -3.66 -10.73 -3.81
C ILE A 391 -3.64 -9.32 -3.19
N LEU A 392 -4.63 -9.01 -2.35
CA LEU A 392 -4.71 -7.74 -1.62
C LEU A 392 -3.90 -7.73 -0.31
N GLY A 393 -3.15 -8.81 -0.02
CA GLY A 393 -2.40 -8.94 1.23
C GLY A 393 -3.28 -9.08 2.47
N ILE A 394 -4.50 -9.62 2.32
CA ILE A 394 -5.49 -9.78 3.39
C ILE A 394 -5.73 -11.27 3.65
N ALA A 395 -5.49 -11.70 4.87
CA ALA A 395 -5.74 -13.06 5.30
C ALA A 395 -7.22 -13.28 5.68
N LEU A 396 -7.71 -14.50 5.45
CA LEU A 396 -9.07 -14.89 5.80
C LEU A 396 -9.05 -15.96 6.90
N PRO A 397 -9.78 -15.78 8.02
CA PRO A 397 -9.86 -16.76 9.08
C PRO A 397 -10.72 -17.96 8.67
N GLU A 398 -10.39 -19.14 9.21
CA GLU A 398 -11.22 -20.33 9.05
C GLU A 398 -12.33 -20.43 10.10
N ARG A 399 -12.16 -19.76 11.24
CA ARG A 399 -13.10 -19.67 12.35
C ARG A 399 -13.20 -18.24 12.83
N MET A 400 -14.41 -17.86 13.21
CA MET A 400 -14.70 -16.50 13.66
C MET A 400 -15.98 -16.50 14.48
#